data_2922d08a9bca0b3c03727726b22bcbdc
#
_entry.id   2922d08a9bca0b3c03727726b22bcbdc
#
_cell.length_a   1.000
_cell.length_b   1.000
_cell.length_c   1.000
_cell.angle_alpha   90.00
_cell.angle_beta   90.00
_cell.angle_gamma   90.00
#
_symmetry.space_group_name_H-M   'P 1'
#
loop_
_entity.id
_entity.type
_entity.pdbx_description
1 polymer ?
#
loop_
_entity_poly.entity_id
_entity_poly.type
_entity_poly.pdbx_seq_one_letter_code
_entity_poly.pdbx_strand_id
1 'polypeptide(L)'
;MRYLLIAEYRISRTPLEPDSLEHQRVEVRLSTTETAGEGLFARTDFTTGDLVSILNGTRCSPSLQDEWSDYKVNFNTGLDLDIPHDMRRTDQYCTTLAHKANHSFRPNTRWGRMDHPRFGLVVTLLAVREISVGEEITVNYNYSLSVAPAWYRDCVARQTQCGE
;
A
#
# COMPACT_ATOMS: atom_id res chain seq x y z
N MET A 1 -16.37 -33.93 8.54
CA MET A 1 -16.57 -32.51 8.19
C MET A 1 -15.66 -31.72 9.12
N ARG A 2 -14.42 -31.42 8.68
CA ARG A 2 -13.43 -30.67 9.46
C ARG A 2 -13.58 -29.20 9.08
N TYR A 3 -14.11 -28.42 9.97
CA TYR A 3 -14.00 -26.96 9.88
C TYR A 3 -12.51 -26.62 10.03
N LEU A 4 -11.86 -26.22 8.92
CA LEU A 4 -10.62 -25.49 9.02
C LEU A 4 -10.93 -24.20 9.77
N LEU A 5 -10.51 -24.13 11.03
CA LEU A 5 -10.35 -22.87 11.73
C LEU A 5 -9.37 -22.03 10.88
N ILE A 6 -9.92 -21.08 10.13
CA ILE A 6 -9.13 -20.00 9.56
C ILE A 6 -8.58 -19.27 10.77
N ALA A 7 -7.31 -19.50 11.07
CA ALA A 7 -6.63 -18.73 12.09
C ALA A 7 -6.89 -17.25 11.75
N GLU A 8 -7.45 -16.49 12.70
CA GLU A 8 -7.55 -15.04 12.57
C GLU A 8 -6.13 -14.53 12.34
N TYR A 9 -5.78 -14.26 11.08
CA TYR A 9 -4.54 -13.62 10.71
C TYR A 9 -4.63 -12.17 11.15
N ARG A 10 -4.27 -11.93 12.40
CA ARG A 10 -4.08 -10.56 12.88
C ARG A 10 -3.01 -9.91 12.05
N ILE A 11 -3.27 -8.67 11.60
CA ILE A 11 -2.33 -7.86 10.83
C ILE A 11 -0.96 -7.76 11.52
N SER A 12 -0.93 -7.67 12.83
CA SER A 12 0.27 -7.73 13.67
C SER A 12 -0.12 -8.04 15.12
N ARG A 13 0.79 -8.70 15.85
CA ARG A 13 0.67 -8.86 17.32
C ARG A 13 1.10 -7.60 18.06
N THR A 14 1.87 -6.74 17.41
CA THR A 14 2.43 -5.50 17.93
C THR A 14 2.21 -4.38 16.91
N PRO A 15 0.95 -3.91 16.75
CA PRO A 15 0.57 -3.00 15.67
C PRO A 15 1.23 -1.61 15.76
N LEU A 16 1.74 -1.24 16.94
CA LEU A 16 2.41 0.05 17.16
C LEU A 16 3.93 -0.06 17.25
N GLU A 17 4.49 -1.25 16.99
CA GLU A 17 5.94 -1.43 16.86
C GLU A 17 6.34 -1.36 15.38
N PRO A 18 6.96 -0.26 14.93
CA PRO A 18 7.43 -0.16 13.56
C PRO A 18 8.41 -1.27 13.22
N ASP A 19 8.32 -1.82 12.03
CA ASP A 19 9.36 -2.68 11.52
C ASP A 19 10.66 -1.89 11.35
N SER A 20 11.80 -2.51 11.61
CA SER A 20 13.10 -1.83 11.56
C SER A 20 13.43 -1.28 10.17
N LEU A 21 12.90 -1.89 9.11
CA LEU A 21 13.06 -1.40 7.74
C LEU A 21 12.18 -0.18 7.46
N GLU A 22 11.01 -0.06 8.13
CA GLU A 22 10.04 1.00 7.85
C GLU A 22 10.51 2.36 8.38
N HIS A 23 10.60 2.51 9.69
CA HIS A 23 10.81 3.83 10.32
C HIS A 23 12.16 4.47 10.01
N GLN A 24 13.15 3.71 9.56
CA GLN A 24 14.45 4.24 9.11
C GLN A 24 14.40 4.75 7.67
N ARG A 25 13.50 4.22 6.85
CA ARG A 25 13.45 4.47 5.42
C ARG A 25 12.37 5.44 5.01
N VAL A 26 11.22 5.39 5.70
CA VAL A 26 10.03 6.16 5.34
C VAL A 26 9.37 6.78 6.56
N GLU A 27 8.56 7.81 6.32
CA GLU A 27 7.72 8.44 7.32
C GLU A 27 6.38 8.86 6.73
N VAL A 28 5.38 9.05 7.59
CA VAL A 28 4.06 9.53 7.20
C VAL A 28 3.94 11.00 7.55
N ARG A 29 3.51 11.81 6.57
CA ARG A 29 3.24 13.25 6.70
C ARG A 29 1.98 13.61 5.93
N LEU A 30 1.55 14.87 6.01
CA LEU A 30 0.52 15.39 5.10
C LEU A 30 1.01 15.29 3.65
N SER A 31 0.18 14.73 2.78
CA SER A 31 0.47 14.58 1.36
C SER A 31 0.64 15.96 0.68
N THR A 32 1.46 15.99 -0.35
CA THR A 32 1.55 17.13 -1.26
C THR A 32 0.37 17.17 -2.24
N THR A 33 -0.38 16.07 -2.36
CA THR A 33 -1.59 15.99 -3.16
C THR A 33 -2.78 16.51 -2.36
N GLU A 34 -3.40 17.57 -2.83
CA GLU A 34 -4.65 18.08 -2.24
C GLU A 34 -5.68 16.95 -2.15
N THR A 35 -6.39 16.87 -1.05
CA THR A 35 -7.42 15.84 -0.76
C THR A 35 -6.92 14.43 -0.41
N ALA A 36 -5.63 14.12 -0.54
CA ALA A 36 -5.11 12.78 -0.23
C ALA A 36 -4.93 12.53 1.28
N GLY A 37 -4.93 13.59 2.10
CA GLY A 37 -4.69 13.48 3.54
C GLY A 37 -3.24 13.15 3.87
N GLU A 38 -2.97 11.97 4.43
CA GLU A 38 -1.60 11.50 4.71
C GLU A 38 -0.93 10.93 3.45
N GLY A 39 0.39 11.03 3.39
CA GLY A 39 1.23 10.41 2.37
C GLY A 39 2.48 9.79 2.99
N LEU A 40 3.12 8.91 2.24
CA LEU A 40 4.38 8.26 2.59
C LEU A 40 5.54 9.07 1.99
N PHE A 41 6.59 9.30 2.78
CA PHE A 41 7.74 10.12 2.35
C PHE A 41 9.06 9.42 2.62
N ALA A 42 10.03 9.66 1.72
CA ALA A 42 11.37 9.12 1.85
C ALA A 42 12.14 9.80 2.99
N ARG A 43 12.74 9.01 3.88
CA ARG A 43 13.69 9.46 4.93
C ARG A 43 15.14 9.27 4.52
N THR A 44 15.38 8.52 3.47
CA THR A 44 16.69 8.25 2.86
C THR A 44 16.57 8.30 1.36
N ASP A 45 17.67 8.43 0.65
CA ASP A 45 17.70 8.30 -0.79
C ASP A 45 17.52 6.84 -1.19
N PHE A 46 16.81 6.61 -2.30
CA PHE A 46 16.64 5.31 -2.92
C PHE A 46 17.13 5.33 -4.36
N THR A 47 17.68 4.22 -4.79
CA THR A 47 18.03 3.97 -6.19
C THR A 47 17.01 3.00 -6.81
N THR A 48 16.98 2.95 -8.15
CA THR A 48 16.08 2.03 -8.87
C THR A 48 16.26 0.59 -8.41
N GLY A 49 15.17 -0.06 -8.04
CA GLY A 49 15.13 -1.45 -7.54
C GLY A 49 15.18 -1.59 -6.03
N ASP A 50 15.49 -0.53 -5.30
CA ASP A 50 15.53 -0.57 -3.83
C ASP A 50 14.15 -0.88 -3.24
N LEU A 51 14.17 -1.65 -2.14
CA LEU A 51 13.02 -1.81 -1.28
C LEU A 51 12.75 -0.50 -0.55
N VAL A 52 11.58 0.08 -0.78
CA VAL A 52 11.19 1.36 -0.16
C VAL A 52 10.38 1.13 1.09
N SER A 53 9.31 0.34 1.01
CA SER A 53 8.39 0.10 2.12
C SER A 53 7.69 -1.25 1.95
N ILE A 54 7.04 -1.72 3.01
CA ILE A 54 6.37 -3.01 3.08
C ILE A 54 4.89 -2.80 3.40
N LEU A 55 4.04 -3.61 2.80
CA LEU A 55 2.63 -3.73 3.15
C LEU A 55 2.37 -5.13 3.69
N ASN A 56 2.05 -5.19 4.97
CA ASN A 56 1.44 -6.36 5.59
C ASN A 56 0.02 -6.01 6.00
N GLY A 57 -0.93 -6.88 5.73
CA GLY A 57 -2.34 -6.68 6.01
C GLY A 57 -3.01 -7.97 6.45
N THR A 58 -4.29 -7.90 6.74
CA THR A 58 -5.13 -9.07 6.91
C THR A 58 -5.31 -9.75 5.57
N ARG A 59 -5.08 -11.06 5.54
CA ARG A 59 -5.29 -11.87 4.34
C ARG A 59 -6.76 -12.24 4.24
N CYS A 60 -7.40 -11.85 3.16
CA CYS A 60 -8.81 -12.12 2.91
C CYS A 60 -9.01 -12.77 1.54
N SER A 61 -10.03 -13.61 1.42
CA SER A 61 -10.44 -14.12 0.11
C SER A 61 -11.13 -13.01 -0.67
N PRO A 62 -10.89 -12.88 -1.98
CA PRO A 62 -11.67 -11.98 -2.81
C PRO A 62 -13.13 -12.44 -2.77
N SER A 63 -13.99 -11.71 -2.11
CA SER A 63 -15.43 -11.99 -2.09
C SER A 63 -16.11 -11.05 -3.07
N LEU A 64 -17.10 -11.59 -3.79
CA LEU A 64 -17.91 -10.80 -4.73
C LEU A 64 -18.83 -9.78 -4.00
N GLN A 65 -18.88 -9.82 -2.67
CA GLN A 65 -19.77 -9.04 -1.82
C GLN A 65 -19.02 -8.12 -0.84
N ASP A 66 -17.68 -8.12 -0.88
CA ASP A 66 -16.91 -7.27 0.02
C ASP A 66 -17.10 -5.80 -0.32
N GLU A 67 -17.32 -5.00 0.71
CA GLU A 67 -17.29 -3.56 0.62
C GLU A 67 -15.95 -3.11 0.01
N TRP A 68 -16.03 -2.08 -0.84
CA TRP A 68 -14.85 -1.46 -1.42
C TRP A 68 -13.90 -0.98 -0.32
N SER A 69 -12.63 -1.35 -0.43
CA SER A 69 -11.57 -0.83 0.43
C SER A 69 -10.44 -0.26 -0.43
N ASP A 70 -10.13 1.02 -0.23
CA ASP A 70 -8.99 1.69 -0.89
C ASP A 70 -7.64 1.12 -0.44
N TYR A 71 -7.62 0.30 0.60
CA TYR A 71 -6.43 -0.34 1.17
C TYR A 71 -6.27 -1.80 0.76
N LYS A 72 -7.18 -2.31 -0.05
CA LYS A 72 -7.12 -3.70 -0.53
C LYS A 72 -6.17 -3.81 -1.71
N VAL A 73 -5.20 -4.71 -1.59
CA VAL A 73 -4.19 -4.98 -2.62
C VAL A 73 -4.20 -6.45 -2.97
N ASN A 74 -4.21 -6.77 -4.26
CA ASN A 74 -4.07 -8.16 -4.70
C ASN A 74 -2.75 -8.75 -4.23
N PHE A 75 -2.84 -9.85 -3.48
CA PHE A 75 -1.70 -10.47 -2.85
C PHE A 75 -1.16 -11.65 -3.66
N ASN A 76 -2.04 -12.58 -4.02
CA ASN A 76 -1.72 -13.73 -4.88
C ASN A 76 -3.00 -14.28 -5.53
N THR A 77 -2.89 -15.42 -6.23
CA THR A 77 -4.05 -16.08 -6.82
C THR A 77 -5.02 -16.54 -5.73
N GLY A 78 -6.06 -15.79 -5.50
CA GLY A 78 -7.14 -16.11 -4.56
C GLY A 78 -7.03 -15.48 -3.18
N LEU A 79 -6.08 -14.57 -2.95
CA LEU A 79 -5.98 -13.81 -1.70
C LEU A 79 -5.67 -12.33 -1.98
N ASP A 80 -6.26 -11.48 -1.17
CA ASP A 80 -5.96 -10.06 -1.08
C ASP A 80 -5.37 -9.74 0.30
N LEU A 81 -4.61 -8.65 0.39
CA LEU A 81 -4.27 -7.99 1.65
C LEU A 81 -5.15 -6.77 1.82
N ASP A 82 -5.69 -6.58 3.02
CA ASP A 82 -6.44 -5.39 3.37
C ASP A 82 -5.99 -4.85 4.73
N ILE A 83 -6.06 -3.52 4.89
CA ILE A 83 -5.83 -2.86 6.16
C ILE A 83 -7.21 -2.63 6.81
N PRO A 84 -7.52 -3.28 7.94
CA PRO A 84 -8.78 -3.10 8.64
C PRO A 84 -9.06 -1.62 8.93
N HIS A 85 -10.34 -1.23 8.87
CA HIS A 85 -10.75 0.16 9.03
C HIS A 85 -10.24 0.82 10.31
N ASP A 86 -10.21 0.08 11.41
CA ASP A 86 -9.71 0.52 12.72
C ASP A 86 -8.18 0.56 12.82
N MET A 87 -7.47 0.14 11.78
CA MET A 87 -6.00 0.13 11.71
C MET A 87 -5.43 1.01 10.60
N ARG A 88 -6.23 1.90 10.02
CA ARG A 88 -5.79 2.77 8.92
C ARG A 88 -5.01 4.00 9.37
N ARG A 89 -5.10 4.37 10.64
CA ARG A 89 -4.37 5.50 11.22
C ARG A 89 -3.02 5.03 11.79
N THR A 90 -2.02 5.88 11.70
CA THR A 90 -0.67 5.56 12.20
C THR A 90 -0.58 5.41 13.71
N ASP A 91 -1.52 6.01 14.46
CA ASP A 91 -1.66 5.82 15.91
C ASP A 91 -2.34 4.51 16.30
N GLN A 92 -2.84 3.75 15.34
CA GLN A 92 -3.46 2.43 15.51
C GLN A 92 -2.59 1.33 14.90
N TYR A 93 -1.92 1.62 13.79
CA TYR A 93 -1.04 0.70 13.11
C TYR A 93 0.08 1.44 12.38
N CYS A 94 1.32 1.16 12.77
CA CYS A 94 2.52 1.71 12.13
C CYS A 94 3.61 0.66 11.89
N THR A 95 3.28 -0.62 12.02
CA THR A 95 4.25 -1.70 11.83
C THR A 95 4.79 -1.73 10.41
N THR A 96 3.92 -1.55 9.41
CA THR A 96 4.28 -1.41 7.99
C THR A 96 3.51 -0.25 7.38
N LEU A 97 4.11 0.52 6.48
CA LEU A 97 3.61 1.84 6.07
C LEU A 97 3.29 1.97 4.59
N ALA A 98 3.55 0.95 3.76
CA ALA A 98 3.30 1.05 2.32
C ALA A 98 1.84 1.37 1.95
N HIS A 99 0.89 1.09 2.84
CA HIS A 99 -0.52 1.46 2.67
C HIS A 99 -0.78 2.98 2.72
N LYS A 100 0.23 3.77 3.08
CA LYS A 100 0.19 5.24 3.09
C LYS A 100 0.69 5.88 1.80
N ALA A 101 1.23 5.08 0.87
CA ALA A 101 1.64 5.58 -0.43
C ALA A 101 0.41 5.93 -1.28
N ASN A 102 0.34 7.18 -1.73
CA ASN A 102 -0.76 7.67 -2.55
C ASN A 102 -0.65 7.23 -4.01
N HIS A 103 -1.78 7.31 -4.73
CA HIS A 103 -1.82 6.99 -6.14
C HIS A 103 -1.13 8.05 -7.00
N SER A 104 -0.40 7.57 -8.01
CA SER A 104 0.08 8.40 -9.12
C SER A 104 0.06 7.58 -10.41
N PHE A 105 -0.27 8.22 -11.53
CA PHE A 105 -0.08 7.63 -12.87
C PHE A 105 1.37 7.74 -13.36
N ARG A 106 2.20 8.56 -12.69
CA ARG A 106 3.66 8.63 -12.88
C ARG A 106 4.35 8.34 -11.55
N PRO A 107 4.20 7.10 -11.04
CA PRO A 107 4.68 6.75 -9.72
C PRO A 107 6.21 6.67 -9.68
N ASN A 108 6.77 6.84 -8.50
CA ASN A 108 8.18 6.58 -8.26
C ASN A 108 8.45 5.18 -7.69
N THR A 109 7.38 4.43 -7.37
CA THR A 109 7.49 3.03 -6.96
C THR A 109 6.53 2.13 -7.73
N ARG A 110 6.76 0.82 -7.64
CA ARG A 110 5.87 -0.24 -8.13
C ARG A 110 5.66 -1.30 -7.07
N TRP A 111 4.57 -2.02 -7.20
CA TRP A 111 4.28 -3.18 -6.37
C TRP A 111 5.26 -4.32 -6.64
N GLY A 112 5.68 -4.99 -5.57
CA GLY A 112 6.48 -6.19 -5.57
C GLY A 112 6.07 -7.13 -4.45
N ARG A 113 6.85 -8.18 -4.23
CA ARG A 113 6.65 -9.15 -3.14
C ARG A 113 7.98 -9.60 -2.60
N MET A 114 8.01 -9.95 -1.31
CA MET A 114 9.18 -10.55 -0.67
C MET A 114 8.77 -11.45 0.49
N ASP A 115 9.59 -12.41 0.84
CA ASP A 115 9.48 -13.14 2.08
C ASP A 115 10.11 -12.31 3.21
N HIS A 116 9.28 -11.93 4.18
CA HIS A 116 9.70 -11.16 5.34
C HIS A 116 9.86 -12.08 6.56
N PRO A 117 10.96 -11.98 7.34
CA PRO A 117 11.22 -12.90 8.45
C PRO A 117 10.11 -12.94 9.51
N ARG A 118 9.42 -11.81 9.72
CA ARG A 118 8.38 -11.66 10.73
C ARG A 118 6.98 -11.97 10.21
N PHE A 119 6.70 -11.69 8.94
CA PHE A 119 5.33 -11.72 8.38
C PHE A 119 5.13 -12.77 7.29
N GLY A 120 6.20 -13.48 6.88
CA GLY A 120 6.16 -14.34 5.69
C GLY A 120 6.04 -13.52 4.41
N LEU A 121 5.37 -14.04 3.42
CA LEU A 121 5.18 -13.31 2.15
C LEU A 121 4.39 -12.02 2.38
N VAL A 122 4.95 -10.90 1.93
CA VAL A 122 4.35 -9.54 2.02
C VAL A 122 4.40 -8.85 0.67
N VAL A 123 3.58 -7.81 0.52
CA VAL A 123 3.65 -6.89 -0.61
C VAL A 123 4.68 -5.80 -0.32
N THR A 124 5.38 -5.32 -1.33
CA THR A 124 6.43 -4.30 -1.19
C THR A 124 6.22 -3.16 -2.17
N LEU A 125 6.81 -2.02 -1.85
CA LEU A 125 7.07 -0.93 -2.79
C LEU A 125 8.55 -0.97 -3.18
N LEU A 126 8.83 -1.06 -4.48
CA LEU A 126 10.17 -1.04 -5.05
C LEU A 126 10.34 0.24 -5.87
N ALA A 127 11.44 0.95 -5.67
CA ALA A 127 11.74 2.16 -6.43
C ALA A 127 11.88 1.85 -7.94
N VAL A 128 11.25 2.66 -8.80
CA VAL A 128 11.38 2.56 -10.27
C VAL A 128 12.30 3.61 -10.85
N ARG A 129 12.72 4.58 -10.05
CA ARG A 129 13.72 5.60 -10.32
C ARG A 129 14.39 6.02 -9.02
N GLU A 130 15.35 6.92 -9.11
CA GLU A 130 15.89 7.57 -7.92
C GLU A 130 14.79 8.36 -7.18
N ILE A 131 14.78 8.26 -5.86
CA ILE A 131 13.88 8.98 -4.96
C ILE A 131 14.75 9.66 -3.90
N SER A 132 14.63 10.97 -3.79
CA SER A 132 15.40 11.75 -2.82
C SER A 132 14.72 11.84 -1.47
N VAL A 133 15.51 12.02 -0.42
CA VAL A 133 15.01 12.37 0.92
C VAL A 133 13.95 13.47 0.83
N GLY A 134 12.83 13.28 1.53
CA GLY A 134 11.73 14.23 1.56
C GLY A 134 10.75 14.15 0.40
N GLU A 135 11.03 13.35 -0.62
CA GLU A 135 10.11 13.13 -1.75
C GLU A 135 8.94 12.24 -1.32
N GLU A 136 7.73 12.57 -1.77
CA GLU A 136 6.55 11.73 -1.56
C GLU A 136 6.64 10.45 -2.40
N ILE A 137 6.41 9.31 -1.74
CA ILE A 137 6.40 8.00 -2.35
C ILE A 137 5.00 7.72 -2.88
N THR A 138 4.92 7.41 -4.17
CA THR A 138 3.68 7.14 -4.87
C THR A 138 3.73 5.83 -5.64
N VAL A 139 2.56 5.22 -5.82
CA VAL A 139 2.42 3.97 -6.56
C VAL A 139 1.16 4.01 -7.44
N ASN A 140 1.17 3.29 -8.56
CA ASN A 140 -0.07 3.11 -9.33
C ASN A 140 -0.91 2.02 -8.65
N TYR A 141 -2.14 2.37 -8.30
CA TYR A 141 -3.08 1.41 -7.68
C TYR A 141 -3.58 0.36 -8.68
N ASN A 142 -3.45 0.62 -9.99
CA ASN A 142 -3.85 -0.30 -11.06
C ASN A 142 -5.30 -0.79 -10.94
N TYR A 143 -6.20 0.07 -10.50
CA TYR A 143 -7.61 -0.29 -10.42
C TYR A 143 -8.19 -0.62 -11.79
N SER A 144 -8.96 -1.69 -11.87
CA SER A 144 -9.81 -1.95 -13.04
C SER A 144 -10.89 -0.87 -13.11
N LEU A 145 -11.04 -0.24 -14.28
CA LEU A 145 -12.02 0.84 -14.48
C LEU A 145 -13.46 0.41 -14.21
N SER A 146 -13.76 -0.89 -14.32
CA SER A 146 -15.10 -1.43 -14.05
C SER A 146 -15.49 -1.34 -12.57
N VAL A 147 -14.52 -1.32 -11.66
CA VAL A 147 -14.74 -1.31 -10.20
C VAL A 147 -14.04 -0.12 -9.51
N ALA A 148 -13.31 0.68 -10.25
CA ALA A 148 -12.57 1.82 -9.72
C ALA A 148 -13.51 2.86 -9.09
N PRO A 149 -13.09 3.55 -8.02
CA PRO A 149 -13.85 4.68 -7.47
C PRO A 149 -13.94 5.83 -8.47
N ALA A 150 -14.94 6.70 -8.28
CA ALA A 150 -15.22 7.80 -9.21
C ALA A 150 -13.99 8.71 -9.43
N TRP A 151 -13.31 9.08 -8.35
CA TRP A 151 -12.12 9.93 -8.44
C TRP A 151 -11.03 9.36 -9.35
N TYR A 152 -10.82 8.04 -9.31
CA TYR A 152 -9.81 7.37 -10.16
C TYR A 152 -10.23 7.41 -11.63
N ARG A 153 -11.51 7.10 -11.94
CA ARG A 153 -12.06 7.17 -13.30
C ARG A 153 -11.96 8.59 -13.88
N ASP A 154 -12.26 9.61 -13.06
CA ASP A 154 -12.16 11.01 -13.46
C ASP A 154 -10.70 11.42 -13.75
N CYS A 155 -9.75 10.92 -12.98
CA CYS A 155 -8.34 11.14 -13.22
C CYS A 155 -7.86 10.47 -14.53
N VAL A 156 -8.29 9.24 -14.80
CA VAL A 156 -7.99 8.56 -16.08
C VAL A 156 -8.57 9.33 -17.27
N ALA A 157 -9.84 9.77 -17.17
CA ALA A 157 -10.48 10.53 -18.22
C ALA A 157 -9.77 11.84 -18.55
N ARG A 158 -9.26 12.55 -17.53
CA ARG A 158 -8.48 13.78 -17.72
C ARG A 158 -7.13 13.54 -18.38
N GLN A 159 -6.47 12.41 -18.11
CA GLN A 159 -5.19 12.08 -18.75
C GLN A 159 -5.33 11.76 -20.23
N THR A 160 -6.41 11.10 -20.64
CA THR A 160 -6.70 10.82 -22.05
C THR A 160 -7.02 12.08 -22.85
N GLN A 161 -7.52 13.15 -22.22
CA GLN A 161 -7.81 14.42 -22.89
C GLN A 161 -6.58 15.33 -23.03
N CYS A 162 -5.51 15.14 -22.25
CA CYS A 162 -4.27 15.92 -22.30
C CYS A 162 -3.17 15.27 -23.13
N GLY A 163 -3.45 14.16 -23.79
CA GLY A 163 -2.50 13.35 -24.58
C GLY A 163 -2.68 13.44 -26.09
N GLU A 164 -3.36 14.48 -26.62
CA GLU A 164 -3.39 14.82 -28.05
C GLU A 164 -2.49 16.02 -28.36
#